data_8c29f7daad2938a40bbd3f5f1193631f
#
_entry.id   8c29f7daad2938a40bbd3f5f1193631f
#
_cell.length_a   1.000
_cell.length_b   1.000
_cell.length_c   1.000
_cell.angle_alpha   90.00
_cell.angle_beta   90.00
_cell.angle_gamma   90.00
#
_symmetry.space_group_name_H-M   'P 1'
#
loop_
_entity.id
_entity.type
_entity.pdbx_description
1 polymer ?
#
loop_
_entity_poly.entity_id
_entity_poly.type
_entity_poly.pdbx_seq_one_letter_code
_entity_poly.pdbx_strand_id
1 'polypeptide(L)'
;VGLLCAAGHGGQVLLSEATVEALENVEIKDLGRHELRGLDTPERIYQLVLEGGVAEFPPLRLGLSVDAQAEPVGGSSQKDEERIRVALAEDGVLLREGIARLLTEAGFEVVGQSGTAEDLLLKVRSYAPDVAVVDIRMPPTQTDEGLRAAQEIRAKHPDVGVLVLSQHVEPTYAMELLAESAEGVGYLLKDRVADIDEFVAAVRRVAEGGSALDSSLVTELVGRRRERDPVENLTPREREVLELMAEGRSNQAIGELLFVTPRAVEKHITNIFAKLGLPPAPEDHRRILAVLAFLKN
;
A
#
# COMPACT_ATOMS: atom_id res chain seq x y z
N VAL A 1 1.18 10.10 13.74
CA VAL A 1 1.31 8.93 12.83
C VAL A 1 2.61 8.99 12.05
N GLY A 2 2.95 10.12 11.39
CA GLY A 2 4.17 10.23 10.56
C GLY A 2 5.50 9.94 11.30
N LEU A 3 5.60 10.31 12.58
CA LEU A 3 6.83 10.12 13.37
C LEU A 3 7.12 8.64 13.69
N LEU A 4 6.08 7.83 13.90
CA LEU A 4 6.23 6.38 14.13
C LEU A 4 6.69 5.65 12.86
N CYS A 5 6.20 6.06 11.69
CA CYS A 5 6.59 5.47 10.42
C CYS A 5 8.07 5.64 10.10
N ALA A 6 8.70 6.75 10.55
CA ALA A 6 10.13 7.02 10.35
C ALA A 6 11.05 6.17 11.24
N ALA A 7 10.53 5.69 12.39
CA ALA A 7 11.29 4.89 13.35
C ALA A 7 11.33 3.39 13.04
N GLY A 8 10.44 2.90 12.16
CA GLY A 8 10.28 1.48 11.85
C GLY A 8 11.14 0.98 10.69
N HIS A 9 11.12 -0.32 10.49
CA HIS A 9 11.75 -1.04 9.37
C HIS A 9 10.71 -1.45 8.33
N GLY A 10 11.14 -1.79 7.11
CA GLY A 10 10.24 -2.29 6.06
C GLY A 10 9.43 -3.51 6.54
N GLY A 11 8.11 -3.47 6.37
CA GLY A 11 7.19 -4.51 6.86
C GLY A 11 6.86 -4.46 8.35
N GLN A 12 7.48 -3.58 9.15
CA GLN A 12 7.17 -3.38 10.57
C GLN A 12 6.01 -2.39 10.76
N VAL A 13 4.97 -2.80 11.46
CA VAL A 13 3.83 -1.93 11.79
C VAL A 13 3.97 -1.45 13.23
N LEU A 14 4.24 -0.16 13.40
CA LEU A 14 4.38 0.46 14.71
C LEU A 14 3.08 1.17 15.13
N LEU A 15 2.75 1.05 16.41
CA LEU A 15 1.55 1.61 17.02
C LEU A 15 1.93 2.51 18.21
N SER A 16 1.22 3.61 18.39
CA SER A 16 1.28 4.42 19.61
C SER A 16 0.40 3.81 20.71
N GLU A 17 0.63 4.21 21.97
CA GLU A 17 -0.19 3.79 23.11
C GLU A 17 -1.67 4.08 22.88
N ALA A 18 -2.02 5.28 22.39
CA ALA A 18 -3.38 5.66 22.05
C ALA A 18 -4.03 4.79 20.95
N THR A 19 -3.21 4.28 20.02
CA THR A 19 -3.71 3.39 18.97
C THR A 19 -3.98 1.98 19.53
N VAL A 20 -3.12 1.51 20.44
CA VAL A 20 -3.27 0.19 21.08
C VAL A 20 -4.52 0.14 21.94
N GLU A 21 -4.84 1.21 22.67
CA GLU A 21 -6.06 1.30 23.48
C GLU A 21 -7.36 1.19 22.68
N ALA A 22 -7.30 1.52 21.38
CA ALA A 22 -8.44 1.45 20.47
C ALA A 22 -8.56 0.10 19.72
N LEU A 23 -7.60 -0.82 19.92
CA LEU A 23 -7.56 -2.10 19.25
C LEU A 23 -7.99 -3.23 20.21
N GLU A 24 -8.91 -4.07 19.75
CA GLU A 24 -9.32 -5.29 20.45
C GLU A 24 -8.81 -6.53 19.69
N ASN A 25 -8.32 -7.53 20.42
CA ASN A 25 -7.92 -8.85 19.91
C ASN A 25 -6.78 -8.85 18.86
N VAL A 26 -5.75 -8.01 19.07
CA VAL A 26 -4.54 -8.01 18.24
C VAL A 26 -3.32 -8.42 19.08
N GLU A 27 -2.44 -9.20 18.47
CA GLU A 27 -1.17 -9.54 19.10
C GLU A 27 -0.19 -8.38 18.92
N ILE A 28 0.30 -7.82 20.02
CA ILE A 28 1.23 -6.70 20.02
C ILE A 28 2.47 -7.01 20.84
N LYS A 29 3.62 -6.52 20.40
CA LYS A 29 4.89 -6.56 21.11
C LYS A 29 5.23 -5.16 21.60
N ASP A 30 5.44 -5.02 22.90
CA ASP A 30 5.87 -3.76 23.50
C ASP A 30 7.36 -3.53 23.19
N LEU A 31 7.67 -2.41 22.54
CA LEU A 31 9.04 -2.02 22.22
C LEU A 31 9.64 -1.02 23.21
N GLY A 32 8.86 -0.59 24.22
CA GLY A 32 9.29 0.35 25.26
C GLY A 32 9.00 1.81 24.95
N ARG A 33 9.57 2.70 25.80
CA ARG A 33 9.44 4.15 25.64
C ARG A 33 10.62 4.71 24.85
N HIS A 34 10.31 5.55 23.87
CA HIS A 34 11.29 6.14 22.98
C HIS A 34 11.06 7.64 22.79
N GLU A 35 12.14 8.39 22.72
CA GLU A 35 12.08 9.80 22.34
C GLU A 35 11.96 9.88 20.80
N LEU A 36 10.85 10.43 20.31
CA LEU A 36 10.62 10.66 18.90
C LEU A 36 10.91 12.12 18.57
N ARG A 37 11.61 12.35 17.49
CA ARG A 37 11.96 13.69 17.01
C ARG A 37 10.67 14.49 16.73
N GLY A 38 10.47 15.58 17.47
CA GLY A 38 9.28 16.45 17.34
C GLY A 38 8.15 16.16 18.35
N LEU A 39 8.40 15.30 19.35
CA LEU A 39 7.58 15.17 20.53
C LEU A 39 8.36 15.59 21.77
N ASP A 40 7.73 16.39 22.66
CA ASP A 40 8.35 16.89 23.89
C ASP A 40 8.43 15.84 25.01
N THR A 41 7.77 14.69 24.84
CA THR A 41 7.72 13.61 25.82
C THR A 41 7.97 12.26 25.16
N PRO A 42 8.72 11.33 25.85
CA PRO A 42 8.91 9.98 25.36
C PRO A 42 7.58 9.23 25.22
N GLU A 43 7.36 8.64 24.06
CA GLU A 43 6.14 7.87 23.75
C GLU A 43 6.43 6.37 23.80
N ARG A 44 5.45 5.59 24.26
CA ARG A 44 5.53 4.14 24.27
C ARG A 44 5.11 3.59 22.92
N ILE A 45 5.97 2.77 22.35
CA ILE A 45 5.81 2.23 21.00
C ILE A 45 5.57 0.73 21.08
N TYR A 46 4.63 0.27 20.27
CA TYR A 46 4.29 -1.15 20.13
C TYR A 46 4.44 -1.58 18.67
N GLN A 47 4.72 -2.85 18.46
CA GLN A 47 4.72 -3.49 17.16
C GLN A 47 3.52 -4.41 17.05
N LEU A 48 2.77 -4.29 15.96
CA LEU A 48 1.73 -5.24 15.61
C LEU A 48 2.38 -6.54 15.08
N VAL A 49 2.01 -7.68 15.66
CA VAL A 49 2.44 -9.00 15.19
C VAL A 49 1.39 -9.53 14.23
N LEU A 50 1.78 -9.73 12.97
CA LEU A 50 0.90 -10.29 11.93
C LEU A 50 1.16 -11.78 11.79
N GLU A 51 0.11 -12.60 11.71
CA GLU A 51 0.22 -14.04 11.45
C GLU A 51 0.96 -14.27 10.12
N GLY A 52 2.08 -15.00 10.19
CA GLY A 52 2.96 -15.25 9.03
C GLY A 52 3.91 -14.10 8.66
N GLY A 53 3.93 -13.02 9.42
CA GLY A 53 4.86 -11.91 9.26
C GLY A 53 6.17 -12.10 10.02
N VAL A 54 7.14 -11.20 9.77
CA VAL A 54 8.40 -11.15 10.52
C VAL A 54 8.11 -10.69 11.94
N ALA A 55 8.41 -11.54 12.94
CA ALA A 55 8.17 -11.24 14.35
C ALA A 55 9.31 -10.44 15.00
N GLU A 56 10.53 -10.51 14.47
CA GLU A 56 11.71 -9.84 15.01
C GLU A 56 12.31 -8.87 13.98
N PHE A 57 12.43 -7.62 14.41
CA PHE A 57 13.05 -6.54 13.65
C PHE A 57 14.26 -6.00 14.40
N PRO A 58 15.23 -5.37 13.70
CA PRO A 58 16.32 -4.65 14.34
C PRO A 58 15.79 -3.53 15.28
N PRO A 59 16.63 -2.96 16.16
CA PRO A 59 16.26 -1.82 16.99
C PRO A 59 15.68 -0.67 16.16
N LEU A 60 14.70 0.06 16.74
CA LEU A 60 14.08 1.20 16.07
C LEU A 60 15.12 2.23 15.61
N ARG A 61 14.91 2.83 14.46
CA ARG A 61 15.74 3.90 13.89
C ARG A 61 15.41 5.23 14.57
N LEU A 62 15.84 5.39 15.80
CA LEU A 62 15.70 6.64 16.56
C LEU A 62 16.87 7.53 16.24
N GLY A 63 16.62 8.78 15.86
CA GLY A 63 17.68 9.74 15.56
C GLY A 63 18.61 9.89 16.76
N LEU A 64 19.93 9.71 16.52
CA LEU A 64 20.99 9.83 17.52
C LEU A 64 20.93 11.19 18.20
N SER A 65 20.84 11.15 19.53
CA SER A 65 21.08 12.31 20.38
C SER A 65 22.51 12.82 20.18
N VAL A 66 22.65 14.10 19.87
CA VAL A 66 23.92 14.78 19.88
C VAL A 66 24.30 15.02 21.34
N ASP A 67 25.17 14.20 21.89
CA ASP A 67 26.11 14.59 22.96
C ASP A 67 27.08 13.44 23.27
N ALA A 68 28.24 13.48 22.71
CA ALA A 68 29.48 12.99 23.33
C ALA A 68 30.68 13.59 22.60
N GLN A 69 31.36 14.48 23.30
CA GLN A 69 32.67 14.98 22.94
C GLN A 69 33.66 13.82 22.81
N ALA A 70 34.35 13.72 21.68
CA ALA A 70 35.62 13.02 21.55
C ALA A 70 36.48 13.72 20.51
N GLU A 71 37.70 14.01 20.91
CA GLU A 71 38.74 14.73 20.20
C GLU A 71 39.19 14.05 18.90
N PRO A 72 39.87 14.78 18.00
CA PRO A 72 40.13 14.34 16.64
C PRO A 72 41.39 13.49 16.55
N VAL A 73 41.26 12.29 16.01
CA VAL A 73 42.40 11.56 15.43
C VAL A 73 42.14 11.46 13.93
N GLY A 74 43.08 12.03 13.18
CA GLY A 74 42.98 12.26 11.77
C GLY A 74 42.98 10.99 10.91
N GLY A 75 42.48 11.16 9.72
CA GLY A 75 42.50 10.17 8.65
C GLY A 75 41.28 10.27 7.79
N SER A 76 41.21 11.33 6.99
CA SER A 76 40.19 11.58 5.99
C SER A 76 39.97 10.39 5.04
N SER A 77 38.77 9.91 4.99
CA SER A 77 38.11 9.59 3.75
C SER A 77 36.72 10.17 3.88
N GLN A 78 36.51 11.36 3.32
CA GLN A 78 35.17 11.81 2.94
C GLN A 78 34.63 10.71 2.01
N LYS A 79 33.78 9.81 2.55
CA LYS A 79 32.73 9.22 1.73
C LYS A 79 31.90 10.43 1.34
N ASP A 80 31.95 10.81 0.07
CA ASP A 80 30.90 11.57 -0.56
C ASP A 80 29.60 10.91 -0.10
N GLU A 81 28.72 11.63 0.59
CA GLU A 81 27.37 11.18 0.86
C GLU A 81 26.77 11.00 -0.52
N GLU A 82 26.67 9.74 -0.94
CA GLU A 82 26.20 9.34 -2.25
C GLU A 82 24.77 9.85 -2.37
N ARG A 83 24.58 10.93 -3.13
CA ARG A 83 23.28 11.58 -3.29
C ARG A 83 22.35 10.60 -3.98
N ILE A 84 21.14 10.45 -3.43
CA ILE A 84 20.12 9.62 -4.05
C ILE A 84 19.83 10.14 -5.46
N ARG A 85 19.96 9.28 -6.45
CA ARG A 85 19.84 9.56 -7.87
C ARG A 85 18.41 9.31 -8.34
N VAL A 86 17.77 10.32 -8.92
CA VAL A 86 16.36 10.30 -9.30
C VAL A 86 16.20 10.44 -10.81
N ALA A 87 15.43 9.52 -11.41
CA ALA A 87 14.87 9.71 -12.75
C ALA A 87 13.41 10.18 -12.61
N LEU A 88 13.03 11.24 -13.33
CA LEU A 88 11.70 11.85 -13.26
C LEU A 88 10.99 11.74 -14.61
N ALA A 89 9.73 11.29 -14.61
CA ALA A 89 8.86 11.31 -15.79
C ALA A 89 7.53 12.01 -15.47
N GLU A 90 7.28 13.08 -16.20
CA GLU A 90 6.08 13.91 -16.13
C GLU A 90 5.92 14.60 -17.48
N ASP A 91 4.74 14.53 -18.10
CA ASP A 91 4.53 15.15 -19.41
C ASP A 91 4.36 16.67 -19.33
N GLY A 92 3.79 17.18 -18.26
CA GLY A 92 3.64 18.61 -17.98
C GLY A 92 4.97 19.28 -17.70
N VAL A 93 5.51 20.04 -18.68
CA VAL A 93 6.84 20.66 -18.59
C VAL A 93 7.02 21.47 -17.31
N LEU A 94 6.02 22.29 -16.95
CA LEU A 94 6.11 23.16 -15.78
C LEU A 94 6.16 22.34 -14.48
N LEU A 95 5.35 21.31 -14.37
CA LEU A 95 5.32 20.44 -13.19
C LEU A 95 6.62 19.63 -13.09
N ARG A 96 7.11 19.09 -14.22
CA ARG A 96 8.38 18.37 -14.29
C ARG A 96 9.55 19.21 -13.81
N GLU A 97 9.68 20.44 -14.33
CA GLU A 97 10.73 21.36 -13.90
C GLU A 97 10.58 21.75 -12.42
N GLY A 98 9.36 21.94 -11.94
CA GLY A 98 9.09 22.23 -10.53
C GLY A 98 9.52 21.10 -9.62
N ILE A 99 9.14 19.85 -9.93
CA ILE A 99 9.54 18.66 -9.16
C ILE A 99 11.06 18.46 -9.21
N ALA A 100 11.68 18.59 -10.39
CA ALA A 100 13.13 18.43 -10.53
C ALA A 100 13.91 19.44 -9.69
N ARG A 101 13.48 20.69 -9.70
CA ARG A 101 14.07 21.75 -8.89
C ARG A 101 13.90 21.45 -7.39
N LEU A 102 12.72 21.08 -6.97
CA LEU A 102 12.38 20.75 -5.59
C LEU A 102 13.27 19.59 -5.06
N LEU A 103 13.40 18.52 -5.85
CA LEU A 103 14.27 17.39 -5.52
C LEU A 103 15.74 17.82 -5.43
N THR A 104 16.22 18.66 -6.35
CA THR A 104 17.60 19.17 -6.33
C THR A 104 17.87 20.02 -5.09
N GLU A 105 16.94 20.92 -4.71
CA GLU A 105 17.02 21.74 -3.50
C GLU A 105 16.99 20.88 -2.22
N ALA A 106 16.30 19.74 -2.25
CA ALA A 106 16.26 18.76 -1.16
C ALA A 106 17.49 17.83 -1.10
N GLY A 107 18.48 18.01 -1.98
CA GLY A 107 19.75 17.29 -1.97
C GLY A 107 19.80 16.02 -2.81
N PHE A 108 18.78 15.74 -3.63
CA PHE A 108 18.82 14.65 -4.61
C PHE A 108 19.58 15.02 -5.86
N GLU A 109 20.08 14.02 -6.59
CA GLU A 109 20.66 14.20 -7.93
C GLU A 109 19.61 13.77 -8.98
N VAL A 110 19.04 14.72 -9.71
CA VAL A 110 18.11 14.42 -10.82
C VAL A 110 18.93 14.05 -12.05
N VAL A 111 19.11 12.73 -12.28
CA VAL A 111 19.94 12.19 -13.37
C VAL A 111 19.23 12.15 -14.71
N GLY A 112 17.91 12.26 -14.73
CA GLY A 112 17.13 12.26 -15.97
C GLY A 112 15.73 12.83 -15.79
N GLN A 113 15.27 13.60 -16.77
CA GLN A 113 13.91 14.11 -16.86
C GLN A 113 13.29 13.68 -18.20
N SER A 114 12.08 13.15 -18.16
CA SER A 114 11.39 12.56 -19.31
C SER A 114 9.96 13.11 -19.42
N GLY A 115 9.50 13.29 -20.64
CA GLY A 115 8.09 13.64 -20.94
C GLY A 115 7.27 12.45 -21.43
N THR A 116 7.88 11.27 -21.54
CA THR A 116 7.24 10.02 -21.99
C THR A 116 7.76 8.82 -21.23
N ALA A 117 6.96 7.77 -21.15
CA ALA A 117 7.32 6.50 -20.55
C ALA A 117 8.53 5.83 -21.22
N GLU A 118 8.61 5.87 -22.56
CA GLU A 118 9.70 5.27 -23.32
C GLU A 118 11.04 5.94 -23.02
N ASP A 119 11.06 7.27 -22.95
CA ASP A 119 12.28 8.04 -22.63
C ASP A 119 12.72 7.78 -21.19
N LEU A 120 11.76 7.62 -20.24
CA LEU A 120 12.07 7.21 -18.87
C LEU A 120 12.79 5.86 -18.83
N LEU A 121 12.26 4.84 -19.51
CA LEU A 121 12.86 3.50 -19.53
C LEU A 121 14.29 3.51 -20.10
N LEU A 122 14.55 4.33 -21.12
CA LEU A 122 15.91 4.54 -21.65
C LEU A 122 16.83 5.16 -20.60
N LYS A 123 16.36 6.16 -19.85
CA LYS A 123 17.14 6.85 -18.82
C LYS A 123 17.39 5.96 -17.60
N VAL A 124 16.41 5.19 -17.17
CA VAL A 124 16.59 4.21 -16.08
C VAL A 124 17.70 3.21 -16.44
N ARG A 125 17.67 2.68 -17.67
CA ARG A 125 18.70 1.76 -18.17
C ARG A 125 20.09 2.41 -18.27
N SER A 126 20.14 3.68 -18.69
CA SER A 126 21.42 4.36 -18.95
C SER A 126 22.06 4.90 -17.70
N TYR A 127 21.26 5.39 -16.77
CA TYR A 127 21.76 6.10 -15.59
C TYR A 127 21.69 5.29 -14.30
N ALA A 128 20.96 4.17 -14.27
CA ALA A 128 20.73 3.34 -13.10
C ALA A 128 20.43 4.21 -11.85
N PRO A 129 19.29 4.94 -11.81
CA PRO A 129 18.91 5.75 -10.66
C PRO A 129 18.54 4.86 -9.47
N ASP A 130 18.56 5.44 -8.27
CA ASP A 130 18.07 4.75 -7.06
C ASP A 130 16.54 4.74 -7.01
N VAL A 131 15.89 5.76 -7.60
CA VAL A 131 14.43 5.86 -7.65
C VAL A 131 13.96 6.52 -8.94
N ALA A 132 12.85 6.00 -9.48
CA ALA A 132 12.11 6.61 -10.58
C ALA A 132 10.80 7.23 -10.05
N VAL A 133 10.61 8.53 -10.26
CA VAL A 133 9.35 9.24 -9.98
C VAL A 133 8.57 9.35 -11.28
N VAL A 134 7.35 8.81 -11.33
CA VAL A 134 6.64 8.55 -12.59
C VAL A 134 5.20 9.01 -12.50
N ASP A 135 4.78 9.91 -13.40
CA ASP A 135 3.36 10.18 -13.62
C ASP A 135 2.68 8.98 -14.29
N ILE A 136 1.48 8.60 -13.84
CA ILE A 136 0.71 7.51 -14.44
C ILE A 136 0.33 7.83 -15.88
N ARG A 137 -0.15 9.05 -16.11
CA ARG A 137 -0.77 9.46 -17.37
C ARG A 137 0.20 10.24 -18.21
N MET A 138 0.79 9.59 -19.20
CA MET A 138 1.73 10.18 -20.13
C MET A 138 1.36 9.91 -21.60
N PRO A 139 1.92 10.66 -22.57
CA PRO A 139 1.76 10.34 -23.96
C PRO A 139 2.19 8.90 -24.30
N PRO A 140 1.57 8.27 -25.35
CA PRO A 140 0.69 8.88 -26.34
C PRO A 140 -0.79 8.90 -25.98
N THR A 141 -1.29 8.03 -25.11
CA THR A 141 -2.74 7.89 -24.88
C THR A 141 -3.24 8.59 -23.64
N GLN A 142 -2.37 9.02 -22.73
CA GLN A 142 -2.70 9.70 -21.48
C GLN A 142 -3.54 8.80 -20.55
N THR A 143 -3.27 7.50 -20.53
CA THR A 143 -4.03 6.52 -19.74
C THR A 143 -3.21 5.89 -18.62
N ASP A 144 -2.33 4.96 -18.95
CA ASP A 144 -1.60 4.11 -18.02
C ASP A 144 -0.12 3.87 -18.41
N GLU A 145 0.41 4.68 -19.33
CA GLU A 145 1.77 4.51 -19.86
C GLU A 145 2.82 4.54 -18.76
N GLY A 146 2.67 5.46 -17.81
CA GLY A 146 3.59 5.54 -16.70
C GLY A 146 3.49 4.35 -15.75
N LEU A 147 2.27 3.84 -15.52
CA LEU A 147 2.07 2.63 -14.72
C LEU A 147 2.77 1.42 -15.35
N ARG A 148 2.63 1.24 -16.67
CA ARG A 148 3.32 0.18 -17.40
C ARG A 148 4.84 0.33 -17.33
N ALA A 149 5.33 1.56 -17.46
CA ALA A 149 6.77 1.82 -17.29
C ALA A 149 7.23 1.48 -15.86
N ALA A 150 6.45 1.84 -14.84
CA ALA A 150 6.71 1.50 -13.45
C ALA A 150 6.80 -0.02 -13.23
N GLN A 151 5.85 -0.77 -13.78
CA GLN A 151 5.85 -2.25 -13.75
C GLN A 151 7.08 -2.83 -14.48
N GLU A 152 7.43 -2.28 -15.65
CA GLU A 152 8.59 -2.71 -16.42
C GLU A 152 9.91 -2.43 -15.67
N ILE A 153 10.03 -1.27 -15.02
CA ILE A 153 11.20 -0.93 -14.18
C ILE A 153 11.32 -1.94 -13.06
N ARG A 154 10.26 -2.22 -12.32
CA ARG A 154 10.27 -3.19 -11.23
C ARG A 154 10.67 -4.60 -11.67
N ALA A 155 10.19 -5.04 -12.83
CA ALA A 155 10.50 -6.37 -13.35
C ALA A 155 11.94 -6.50 -13.86
N LYS A 156 12.51 -5.44 -14.47
CA LYS A 156 13.82 -5.49 -15.11
C LYS A 156 14.95 -4.86 -14.30
N HIS A 157 14.61 -3.98 -13.37
CA HIS A 157 15.53 -3.21 -12.52
C HIS A 157 15.03 -3.21 -11.06
N PRO A 158 15.01 -4.38 -10.38
CA PRO A 158 14.41 -4.55 -9.04
C PRO A 158 15.07 -3.68 -7.95
N ASP A 159 16.31 -3.25 -8.17
CA ASP A 159 17.05 -2.38 -7.27
C ASP A 159 16.62 -0.90 -7.38
N VAL A 160 15.82 -0.53 -8.39
CA VAL A 160 15.32 0.82 -8.60
C VAL A 160 13.96 0.98 -7.92
N GLY A 161 13.87 1.85 -6.92
CA GLY A 161 12.61 2.22 -6.32
C GLY A 161 11.69 2.93 -7.33
N VAL A 162 10.38 2.75 -7.21
CA VAL A 162 9.41 3.39 -8.10
C VAL A 162 8.36 4.14 -7.30
N LEU A 163 8.32 5.46 -7.44
CA LEU A 163 7.29 6.33 -6.87
C LEU A 163 6.35 6.81 -7.97
N VAL A 164 5.12 6.36 -7.93
CA VAL A 164 4.10 6.75 -8.91
C VAL A 164 3.32 7.96 -8.40
N LEU A 165 3.13 8.94 -9.28
CA LEU A 165 2.29 10.13 -9.05
C LEU A 165 0.98 10.00 -9.80
N SER A 166 -0.14 10.29 -9.14
CA SER A 166 -1.49 10.24 -9.72
C SER A 166 -2.29 11.50 -9.40
N GLN A 167 -3.15 11.92 -10.31
CA GLN A 167 -4.11 13.01 -10.02
C GLN A 167 -5.27 12.56 -9.12
N HIS A 168 -5.62 11.27 -9.18
CA HIS A 168 -6.77 10.72 -8.46
C HIS A 168 -6.38 9.43 -7.75
N VAL A 169 -7.14 9.07 -6.73
CA VAL A 169 -7.01 7.75 -6.10
C VAL A 169 -7.50 6.69 -7.08
N GLU A 170 -6.61 5.86 -7.58
CA GLU A 170 -6.91 4.76 -8.50
C GLU A 170 -6.47 3.42 -7.91
N PRO A 171 -7.31 2.80 -7.05
CA PRO A 171 -6.94 1.61 -6.31
C PRO A 171 -6.56 0.42 -7.17
N THR A 172 -7.12 0.32 -8.38
CA THR A 172 -6.79 -0.75 -9.33
C THR A 172 -5.32 -0.67 -9.74
N TYR A 173 -4.84 0.52 -10.11
CA TYR A 173 -3.45 0.75 -10.50
C TYR A 173 -2.48 0.53 -9.32
N ALA A 174 -2.88 0.99 -8.13
CA ALA A 174 -2.08 0.75 -6.93
C ALA A 174 -1.97 -0.75 -6.60
N MET A 175 -3.07 -1.50 -6.72
CA MET A 175 -3.06 -2.96 -6.51
C MET A 175 -2.19 -3.68 -7.53
N GLU A 176 -2.23 -3.29 -8.80
CA GLU A 176 -1.36 -3.85 -9.84
C GLU A 176 0.11 -3.59 -9.53
N LEU A 177 0.44 -2.38 -9.07
CA LEU A 177 1.81 -2.01 -8.72
C LEU A 177 2.33 -2.76 -7.48
N LEU A 178 1.46 -3.05 -6.51
CA LEU A 178 1.76 -3.71 -5.24
C LEU A 178 1.62 -5.25 -5.30
N ALA A 179 1.16 -5.81 -6.44
CA ALA A 179 0.76 -7.22 -6.53
C ALA A 179 1.89 -8.21 -6.18
N GLU A 180 3.14 -7.89 -6.51
CA GLU A 180 4.29 -8.77 -6.27
C GLU A 180 4.99 -8.45 -4.95
N SER A 181 5.22 -7.16 -4.65
CA SER A 181 5.85 -6.68 -3.42
C SER A 181 5.54 -5.20 -3.23
N ALA A 182 5.48 -4.74 -1.98
CA ALA A 182 5.40 -3.32 -1.64
C ALA A 182 6.80 -2.68 -1.45
N GLU A 183 7.88 -3.46 -1.46
CA GLU A 183 9.25 -2.97 -1.29
C GLU A 183 9.67 -2.10 -2.47
N GLY A 184 10.28 -0.95 -2.18
CA GLY A 184 10.70 0.00 -3.19
C GLY A 184 9.54 0.61 -3.99
N VAL A 185 8.32 0.63 -3.45
CA VAL A 185 7.14 1.14 -4.15
C VAL A 185 6.50 2.30 -3.42
N GLY A 186 6.19 3.34 -4.18
CA GLY A 186 5.39 4.45 -3.69
C GLY A 186 4.23 4.77 -4.62
N TYR A 187 3.13 5.25 -4.04
CA TYR A 187 1.98 5.80 -4.74
C TYR A 187 1.50 7.04 -4.00
N LEU A 188 1.65 8.20 -4.61
CA LEU A 188 1.21 9.47 -4.04
C LEU A 188 0.25 10.20 -5.00
N LEU A 189 -0.63 11.00 -4.42
CA LEU A 189 -1.39 11.97 -5.21
C LEU A 189 -0.51 13.17 -5.56
N LYS A 190 -0.68 13.73 -6.78
CA LYS A 190 0.07 14.92 -7.23
C LYS A 190 -0.11 16.12 -6.28
N ASP A 191 -1.24 16.22 -5.59
CA ASP A 191 -1.47 17.26 -4.59
C ASP A 191 -0.49 17.16 -3.40
N ARG A 192 0.05 15.96 -3.11
CA ARG A 192 1.07 15.76 -2.07
C ARG A 192 2.44 16.33 -2.41
N VAL A 193 2.70 16.59 -3.70
CA VAL A 193 3.94 17.27 -4.12
C VAL A 193 4.01 18.70 -3.57
N ALA A 194 2.87 19.31 -3.26
CA ALA A 194 2.81 20.61 -2.62
C ALA A 194 3.29 20.59 -1.16
N ASP A 195 3.20 19.46 -0.48
CA ASP A 195 3.84 19.23 0.82
C ASP A 195 5.25 18.68 0.60
N ILE A 196 6.21 19.61 0.53
CA ILE A 196 7.60 19.32 0.15
C ILE A 196 8.22 18.26 1.08
N ASP A 197 8.01 18.41 2.38
CA ASP A 197 8.60 17.52 3.38
C ASP A 197 8.04 16.09 3.25
N GLU A 198 6.73 15.94 3.05
CA GLU A 198 6.09 14.64 2.85
C GLU A 198 6.58 13.99 1.54
N PHE A 199 6.64 14.76 0.45
CA PHE A 199 7.10 14.28 -0.85
C PHE A 199 8.57 13.83 -0.82
N VAL A 200 9.47 14.65 -0.28
CA VAL A 200 10.89 14.34 -0.13
C VAL A 200 11.11 13.10 0.73
N ALA A 201 10.38 12.99 1.86
CA ALA A 201 10.46 11.81 2.71
C ALA A 201 9.97 10.54 1.99
N ALA A 202 8.95 10.64 1.15
CA ALA A 202 8.45 9.53 0.36
C ALA A 202 9.46 9.08 -0.69
N VAL A 203 10.07 10.01 -1.45
CA VAL A 203 11.11 9.69 -2.44
C VAL A 203 12.30 8.99 -1.77
N ARG A 204 12.79 9.52 -0.65
CA ARG A 204 13.88 8.91 0.12
C ARG A 204 13.55 7.51 0.60
N ARG A 205 12.37 7.32 1.18
CA ARG A 205 11.90 6.02 1.68
C ARG A 205 11.83 4.98 0.58
N VAL A 206 11.34 5.35 -0.60
CA VAL A 206 11.23 4.44 -1.75
C VAL A 206 12.62 4.11 -2.30
N ALA A 207 13.53 5.07 -2.39
CA ALA A 207 14.92 4.84 -2.80
C ALA A 207 15.68 3.89 -1.84
N GLU A 208 15.32 3.89 -0.56
CA GLU A 208 15.88 2.99 0.46
C GLU A 208 15.18 1.61 0.50
N GLY A 209 14.32 1.31 -0.47
CA GLY A 209 13.58 0.04 -0.56
C GLY A 209 12.30 -0.03 0.30
N GLY A 210 11.96 1.06 1.01
CA GLY A 210 10.71 1.15 1.77
C GLY A 210 9.48 1.42 0.89
N SER A 211 8.31 1.56 1.51
CA SER A 211 7.08 1.90 0.77
C SER A 211 6.49 3.25 1.21
N ALA A 212 5.86 3.95 0.26
CA ALA A 212 5.20 5.22 0.51
C ALA A 212 3.82 5.25 -0.17
N LEU A 213 2.74 5.08 0.61
CA LEU A 213 1.38 5.06 0.10
C LEU A 213 0.58 6.24 0.64
N ASP A 214 -0.15 6.91 -0.24
CA ASP A 214 -1.08 7.98 0.16
C ASP A 214 -2.16 7.42 1.10
N SER A 215 -2.44 8.15 2.18
CA SER A 215 -3.43 7.74 3.18
C SER A 215 -4.84 7.59 2.62
N SER A 216 -5.20 8.40 1.62
CA SER A 216 -6.49 8.32 0.92
C SER A 216 -6.60 7.00 0.14
N LEU A 217 -5.52 6.59 -0.53
CA LEU A 217 -5.44 5.31 -1.21
C LEU A 217 -5.60 4.15 -0.22
N VAL A 218 -4.87 4.17 0.90
CA VAL A 218 -4.97 3.13 1.94
C VAL A 218 -6.40 3.01 2.45
N THR A 219 -7.05 4.14 2.73
CA THR A 219 -8.45 4.17 3.16
C THR A 219 -9.39 3.52 2.14
N GLU A 220 -9.19 3.82 0.86
CA GLU A 220 -10.02 3.26 -0.21
C GLU A 220 -9.75 1.76 -0.44
N LEU A 221 -8.49 1.32 -0.38
CA LEU A 221 -8.13 -0.10 -0.48
C LEU A 221 -8.73 -0.93 0.66
N VAL A 222 -8.69 -0.40 1.89
CA VAL A 222 -9.30 -1.04 3.06
C VAL A 222 -10.83 -1.02 2.95
N GLY A 223 -11.42 0.09 2.48
CA GLY A 223 -12.86 0.20 2.21
C GLY A 223 -13.33 -0.81 1.17
N ARG A 224 -12.62 -0.92 0.05
CA ARG A 224 -12.94 -1.90 -1.02
C ARG A 224 -12.75 -3.36 -0.57
N ARG A 225 -11.84 -3.63 0.36
CA ARG A 225 -11.68 -4.98 0.94
C ARG A 225 -12.90 -5.37 1.76
N ARG A 226 -13.52 -4.39 2.47
CA ARG A 226 -14.81 -4.57 3.16
C ARG A 226 -15.99 -4.71 2.19
N GLU A 227 -15.96 -3.98 1.04
CA GLU A 227 -17.00 -4.13 0.01
C GLU A 227 -16.81 -5.39 -0.86
N ARG A 228 -15.63 -6.01 -0.88
CA ARG A 228 -15.32 -7.18 -1.70
C ARG A 228 -15.54 -8.52 -1.03
N ASP A 229 -15.99 -8.56 0.20
CA ASP A 229 -16.57 -9.78 0.74
C ASP A 229 -18.10 -9.75 0.57
N PRO A 230 -18.62 -10.28 -0.57
CA PRO A 230 -20.05 -10.30 -0.79
C PRO A 230 -20.79 -11.09 0.30
N VAL A 231 -20.09 -11.96 1.04
CA VAL A 231 -20.63 -12.75 2.14
C VAL A 231 -20.88 -11.88 3.37
N GLU A 232 -20.08 -10.82 3.59
CA GLU A 232 -20.33 -9.84 4.67
C GLU A 232 -21.61 -9.00 4.45
N ASN A 233 -22.02 -8.83 3.19
CA ASN A 233 -23.27 -8.13 2.84
C ASN A 233 -24.55 -8.97 3.08
N LEU A 234 -24.41 -10.23 3.48
CA LEU A 234 -25.53 -11.09 3.81
C LEU A 234 -26.08 -10.72 5.18
N THR A 235 -27.42 -10.67 5.27
CA THR A 235 -28.08 -10.58 6.57
C THR A 235 -27.80 -11.86 7.39
N PRO A 236 -27.93 -11.82 8.72
CA PRO A 236 -27.74 -13.02 9.55
C PRO A 236 -28.57 -14.22 9.04
N ARG A 237 -29.80 -13.95 8.58
CA ARG A 237 -30.68 -15.00 8.05
C ARG A 237 -30.23 -15.57 6.70
N GLU A 238 -29.68 -14.73 5.83
CA GLU A 238 -29.11 -15.18 4.55
C GLU A 238 -27.82 -15.97 4.78
N ARG A 239 -27.01 -15.60 5.77
CA ARG A 239 -25.83 -16.34 6.16
C ARG A 239 -26.19 -17.74 6.68
N GLU A 240 -27.16 -17.87 7.60
CA GLU A 240 -27.65 -19.17 8.07
C GLU A 240 -28.14 -20.06 6.91
N VAL A 241 -28.88 -19.49 5.94
CA VAL A 241 -29.30 -20.21 4.76
C VAL A 241 -28.13 -20.69 3.92
N LEU A 242 -27.09 -19.84 3.74
CA LEU A 242 -25.91 -20.16 2.95
C LEU A 242 -25.04 -21.23 3.65
N GLU A 243 -24.91 -21.20 4.98
CA GLU A 243 -24.25 -22.23 5.78
C GLU A 243 -24.92 -23.61 5.58
N LEU A 244 -26.24 -23.67 5.68
CA LEU A 244 -26.98 -24.91 5.44
C LEU A 244 -26.91 -25.37 3.96
N MET A 245 -26.78 -24.42 3.02
CA MET A 245 -26.50 -24.76 1.62
C MET A 245 -25.12 -25.38 1.46
N ALA A 246 -24.12 -24.88 2.20
CA ALA A 246 -22.75 -25.43 2.21
C ALA A 246 -22.68 -26.83 2.81
N GLU A 247 -23.56 -27.14 3.80
CA GLU A 247 -23.77 -28.51 4.29
C GLU A 247 -24.46 -29.45 3.30
N GLY A 248 -24.89 -28.98 2.13
CA GLY A 248 -25.56 -29.75 1.11
C GLY A 248 -27.08 -29.95 1.35
N ARG A 249 -27.70 -29.18 2.25
CA ARG A 249 -29.13 -29.31 2.56
C ARG A 249 -29.99 -28.85 1.38
N SER A 250 -31.15 -29.55 1.19
CA SER A 250 -32.16 -29.10 0.25
C SER A 250 -32.97 -27.91 0.79
N ASN A 251 -33.68 -27.17 -0.07
CA ASN A 251 -34.51 -26.04 0.36
C ASN A 251 -35.60 -26.45 1.36
N GLN A 252 -36.14 -27.68 1.22
CA GLN A 252 -37.08 -28.23 2.16
C GLN A 252 -36.45 -28.47 3.54
N ALA A 253 -35.27 -29.12 3.59
CA ALA A 253 -34.55 -29.36 4.84
C ALA A 253 -34.11 -28.06 5.53
N ILE A 254 -33.70 -27.06 4.75
CA ILE A 254 -33.39 -25.72 5.26
C ILE A 254 -34.63 -25.07 5.86
N GLY A 255 -35.76 -25.17 5.18
CA GLY A 255 -37.06 -24.66 5.67
C GLY A 255 -37.50 -25.29 6.99
N GLU A 256 -37.33 -26.59 7.13
CA GLU A 256 -37.63 -27.33 8.36
C GLU A 256 -36.70 -26.90 9.50
N LEU A 257 -35.39 -26.84 9.26
CA LEU A 257 -34.38 -26.43 10.26
C LEU A 257 -34.58 -25.00 10.74
N LEU A 258 -34.93 -24.10 9.83
CA LEU A 258 -35.06 -22.67 10.12
C LEU A 258 -36.50 -22.25 10.46
N PHE A 259 -37.45 -23.19 10.51
CA PHE A 259 -38.86 -22.94 10.78
C PHE A 259 -39.53 -21.95 9.81
N VAL A 260 -39.19 -22.05 8.51
CA VAL A 260 -39.76 -21.21 7.46
C VAL A 260 -40.27 -22.07 6.28
N THR A 261 -41.10 -21.47 5.45
CA THR A 261 -41.59 -22.17 4.26
C THR A 261 -40.50 -22.35 3.20
N PRO A 262 -40.50 -23.40 2.36
CA PRO A 262 -39.55 -23.56 1.26
C PRO A 262 -39.52 -22.35 0.32
N ARG A 263 -40.67 -21.68 0.12
CA ARG A 263 -40.75 -20.44 -0.68
C ARG A 263 -40.00 -19.26 -0.06
N ALA A 264 -39.99 -19.19 1.28
CA ALA A 264 -39.18 -18.18 1.98
C ALA A 264 -37.67 -18.46 1.81
N VAL A 265 -37.27 -19.74 1.87
CA VAL A 265 -35.88 -20.16 1.60
C VAL A 265 -35.48 -19.78 0.17
N GLU A 266 -36.29 -20.00 -0.83
CA GLU A 266 -36.05 -19.62 -2.23
C GLU A 266 -35.83 -18.10 -2.37
N LYS A 267 -36.64 -17.29 -1.65
CA LYS A 267 -36.45 -15.84 -1.62
C LYS A 267 -35.11 -15.45 -1.03
N HIS A 268 -34.71 -16.07 0.08
CA HIS A 268 -33.37 -15.82 0.66
C HIS A 268 -32.25 -16.22 -0.30
N ILE A 269 -32.36 -17.38 -0.96
CA ILE A 269 -31.37 -17.84 -1.95
C ILE A 269 -31.26 -16.86 -3.12
N THR A 270 -32.41 -16.34 -3.61
CA THR A 270 -32.40 -15.32 -4.66
C THR A 270 -31.69 -14.05 -4.24
N ASN A 271 -31.90 -13.58 -3.01
CA ASN A 271 -31.22 -12.43 -2.46
C ASN A 271 -29.72 -12.70 -2.26
N ILE A 272 -29.33 -13.89 -1.79
CA ILE A 272 -27.95 -14.32 -1.66
C ILE A 272 -27.26 -14.25 -3.02
N PHE A 273 -27.86 -14.82 -4.08
CA PHE A 273 -27.29 -14.76 -5.43
C PHE A 273 -27.12 -13.33 -5.94
N ALA A 274 -28.10 -12.45 -5.69
CA ALA A 274 -28.01 -11.04 -6.06
C ALA A 274 -26.86 -10.33 -5.32
N LYS A 275 -26.74 -10.56 -4.00
CA LYS A 275 -25.69 -9.94 -3.18
C LYS A 275 -24.30 -10.50 -3.47
N LEU A 276 -24.20 -11.78 -3.84
CA LEU A 276 -22.95 -12.41 -4.27
C LEU A 276 -22.59 -12.11 -5.73
N GLY A 277 -23.40 -11.30 -6.46
CA GLY A 277 -23.12 -10.96 -7.85
C GLY A 277 -23.24 -12.15 -8.82
N LEU A 278 -24.14 -13.11 -8.53
CA LEU A 278 -24.35 -14.31 -9.32
C LEU A 278 -25.64 -14.19 -10.18
N PRO A 279 -25.57 -13.56 -11.37
CA PRO A 279 -26.74 -13.42 -12.26
C PRO A 279 -27.21 -14.79 -12.79
N PRO A 280 -28.46 -14.90 -13.26
CA PRO A 280 -28.93 -16.11 -13.93
C PRO A 280 -28.09 -16.35 -15.20
N ALA A 281 -27.39 -17.48 -15.25
CA ALA A 281 -26.67 -17.94 -16.42
C ALA A 281 -27.05 -19.41 -16.70
N PRO A 282 -27.28 -19.80 -17.95
CA PRO A 282 -27.68 -21.18 -18.29
C PRO A 282 -26.60 -22.21 -17.96
N GLU A 283 -25.34 -21.77 -17.96
CA GLU A 283 -24.15 -22.63 -17.84
C GLU A 283 -23.65 -22.74 -16.40
N ASP A 284 -24.15 -21.89 -15.47
CA ASP A 284 -23.63 -21.78 -14.11
C ASP A 284 -24.58 -22.39 -13.06
N HIS A 285 -24.03 -23.29 -12.26
CA HIS A 285 -24.71 -23.78 -11.05
C HIS A 285 -24.54 -22.78 -9.91
N ARG A 286 -25.31 -21.66 -9.91
CA ARG A 286 -25.25 -20.56 -8.94
C ARG A 286 -25.20 -21.02 -7.48
N ARG A 287 -25.90 -22.12 -7.16
CA ARG A 287 -25.88 -22.69 -5.80
C ARG A 287 -24.47 -23.14 -5.42
N ILE A 288 -23.76 -23.79 -6.34
CA ILE A 288 -22.37 -24.23 -6.13
C ILE A 288 -21.46 -23.03 -6.02
N LEU A 289 -21.60 -22.04 -6.90
CA LEU A 289 -20.80 -20.81 -6.86
C LEU A 289 -20.99 -20.04 -5.56
N ALA A 290 -22.21 -19.95 -5.03
CA ALA A 290 -22.48 -19.31 -3.75
C ALA A 290 -21.81 -20.05 -2.58
N VAL A 291 -21.86 -21.38 -2.56
CA VAL A 291 -21.17 -22.20 -1.56
C VAL A 291 -19.65 -22.05 -1.66
N LEU A 292 -19.09 -22.05 -2.86
CA LEU A 292 -17.65 -21.83 -3.06
C LEU A 292 -17.20 -20.44 -2.61
N ALA A 293 -18.02 -19.41 -2.82
CA ALA A 293 -17.75 -18.06 -2.31
C ALA A 293 -17.73 -18.03 -0.77
N PHE A 294 -18.64 -18.77 -0.14
CA PHE A 294 -18.70 -18.90 1.33
C PHE A 294 -17.51 -19.66 1.92
N LEU A 295 -17.06 -20.76 1.28
CA LEU A 295 -15.97 -21.60 1.79
C LEU A 295 -14.57 -21.02 1.55
N LYS A 296 -14.44 -19.97 0.75
CA LYS A 296 -13.16 -19.26 0.51
C LYS A 296 -12.89 -18.17 1.54
N ASN A 297 -13.86 -17.88 2.39
CA ASN A 297 -13.79 -16.99 3.53
C ASN A 297 -13.62 -17.78 4.82
#